data_4ffe73629e2131d0022ee0371fc8a1f8
#
_entry.id   4ffe73629e2131d0022ee0371fc8a1f8
#
_cell.length_a   1.000
_cell.length_b   1.000
_cell.length_c   1.000
_cell.angle_alpha   90.00
_cell.angle_beta   90.00
_cell.angle_gamma   90.00
#
_symmetry.space_group_name_H-M   'P 1'
#
loop_
_entity.id
_entity.type
_entity.pdbx_description
1 polymer ?
#
loop_
_entity_poly.entity_id
_entity_poly.type
_entity_poly.pdbx_seq_one_letter_code
_entity_poly.pdbx_strand_id
1 'polypeptide(L)'
;MGLIDNIKKEAMGNRTKIQSSDAAELEKILNNLFYLDKNIEEETKFVEQVMTRGLESQERVGLHASAMLVGEKEFCLRAQVLSLIYKQSQGEQVPVGLMRIFKQGDAIHEKWQRMFIRGNYGSARDMDRTRVCDEYMLSYTPDLDVKIPKFFEGRMIGEIKSVNTYQFQRMTKHPSAWKQAQWYMHLCINRLKKLGKWNVKDYTKGFVLSEDKNTQDFKIEVYDYDSSLVAPFVDRAESIMYYYNRVYEQHKMVPRPKDATSPECKRCKDCFMREACWGIGKGKIKIKE
;
A
#
# COMPACT_ATOMS: atom_id res chain seq x y z
N MET A 1 8.92 12.30 34.49
CA MET A 1 8.22 11.33 33.57
C MET A 1 7.12 12.10 32.87
N GLY A 2 7.33 12.46 31.64
CA GLY A 2 6.56 13.46 30.91
C GLY A 2 5.35 12.88 30.18
N LEU A 3 4.42 13.74 29.85
CA LEU A 3 3.20 13.49 29.07
C LEU A 3 3.47 12.66 27.80
N ILE A 4 4.63 12.84 27.19
CA ILE A 4 5.10 12.12 26.01
C ILE A 4 5.36 10.63 26.27
N ASP A 5 5.80 10.26 27.50
CA ASP A 5 6.03 8.86 27.85
C ASP A 5 4.72 8.12 28.13
N ASN A 6 3.70 8.82 28.62
CA ASN A 6 2.34 8.27 28.79
C ASN A 6 1.65 8.08 27.44
N ILE A 7 1.77 9.04 26.51
CA ILE A 7 1.23 8.92 25.15
C ILE A 7 1.91 7.77 24.38
N LYS A 8 3.22 7.57 24.57
CA LYS A 8 3.93 6.42 23.99
C LYS A 8 3.50 5.09 24.62
N LYS A 9 3.20 5.05 25.90
CA LYS A 9 2.68 3.85 26.58
C LYS A 9 1.25 3.51 26.16
N GLU A 10 0.38 4.50 26.03
CA GLU A 10 -0.98 4.30 25.51
C GLU A 10 -0.98 3.90 24.03
N ALA A 11 -0.16 4.52 23.19
CA ALA A 11 0.01 4.13 21.80
C ALA A 11 0.64 2.73 21.63
N MET A 12 1.40 2.25 22.60
CA MET A 12 1.90 0.87 22.66
C MET A 12 0.89 -0.12 23.24
N GLY A 13 -0.08 0.34 24.04
CA GLY A 13 -1.11 -0.50 24.69
C GLY A 13 -2.31 -0.82 23.80
N ASN A 14 -2.66 0.06 22.87
CA ASN A 14 -3.73 -0.15 21.88
C ASN A 14 -3.22 -0.75 20.56
N ARG A 15 -2.33 -1.73 20.63
CA ARG A 15 -1.98 -2.53 19.46
C ARG A 15 -3.23 -3.33 19.10
N THR A 16 -3.72 -3.15 17.87
CA THR A 16 -4.73 -4.00 17.23
C THR A 16 -4.55 -5.43 17.74
N LYS A 17 -5.53 -5.95 18.49
CA LYS A 17 -5.47 -7.33 18.98
C LYS A 17 -5.45 -8.23 17.74
N ILE A 18 -4.35 -8.88 17.50
CA ILE A 18 -4.31 -9.98 16.54
C ILE A 18 -5.25 -11.02 17.12
N GLN A 19 -6.34 -11.28 16.41
CA GLN A 19 -7.25 -12.34 16.80
C GLN A 19 -6.58 -13.66 16.39
N SER A 20 -5.86 -14.29 17.31
CA SER A 20 -5.12 -15.53 17.04
C SER A 20 -6.02 -16.65 16.54
N SER A 21 -7.29 -16.68 16.99
CA SER A 21 -8.32 -17.59 16.49
C SER A 21 -8.69 -17.33 15.03
N ASP A 22 -8.88 -16.07 14.64
CA ASP A 22 -9.23 -15.70 13.26
C ASP A 22 -8.08 -16.03 12.31
N ALA A 23 -6.83 -15.79 12.72
CA ALA A 23 -5.65 -16.13 11.92
C ALA A 23 -5.55 -17.64 11.66
N ALA A 24 -5.74 -18.46 12.70
CA ALA A 24 -5.70 -19.92 12.58
C ALA A 24 -6.86 -20.46 11.70
N GLU A 25 -8.06 -19.89 11.82
CA GLU A 25 -9.20 -20.26 10.99
C GLU A 25 -8.94 -19.91 9.51
N LEU A 26 -8.46 -18.70 9.25
CA LEU A 26 -8.14 -18.28 7.88
C LEU A 26 -7.00 -19.12 7.30
N GLU A 27 -5.96 -19.40 8.07
CA GLU A 27 -4.85 -20.27 7.65
C GLU A 27 -5.34 -21.65 7.21
N LYS A 28 -6.25 -22.27 7.99
CA LYS A 28 -6.86 -23.55 7.62
C LYS A 28 -7.63 -23.48 6.31
N ILE A 29 -8.38 -22.39 6.08
CA ILE A 29 -9.10 -22.19 4.82
C ILE A 29 -8.11 -22.06 3.66
N LEU A 30 -7.03 -21.28 3.83
CA LEU A 30 -6.03 -21.06 2.79
C LEU A 30 -5.22 -22.30 2.45
N ASN A 31 -4.89 -23.15 3.45
CA ASN A 31 -4.25 -24.44 3.20
C ASN A 31 -5.10 -25.32 2.28
N ASN A 32 -6.42 -25.23 2.37
CA ASN A 32 -7.31 -26.00 1.49
C ASN A 32 -7.33 -25.46 0.05
N LEU A 33 -6.92 -24.22 -0.20
CA LEU A 33 -6.87 -23.66 -1.57
C LEU A 33 -5.91 -24.41 -2.48
N PHE A 34 -4.84 -25.00 -1.94
CA PHE A 34 -3.86 -25.79 -2.70
C PHE A 34 -4.46 -27.03 -3.35
N TYR A 35 -5.62 -27.48 -2.89
CA TYR A 35 -6.32 -28.68 -3.37
C TYR A 35 -7.59 -28.37 -4.18
N LEU A 36 -7.83 -27.08 -4.50
CA LEU A 36 -9.03 -26.70 -5.24
C LEU A 36 -8.72 -26.44 -6.71
N ASP A 37 -9.41 -27.16 -7.60
CA ASP A 37 -9.43 -26.94 -9.04
C ASP A 37 -10.75 -26.30 -9.50
N LYS A 38 -11.16 -25.24 -8.79
CA LYS A 38 -12.38 -24.50 -9.12
C LYS A 38 -12.03 -23.23 -9.88
N ASN A 39 -12.84 -22.90 -10.88
CA ASN A 39 -12.78 -21.62 -11.56
C ASN A 39 -11.54 -21.37 -12.45
N ILE A 40 -11.15 -22.36 -13.24
CA ILE A 40 -10.06 -22.28 -14.22
C ILE A 40 -10.26 -21.12 -15.22
N GLU A 41 -11.49 -20.83 -15.61
CA GLU A 41 -11.79 -19.75 -16.56
C GLU A 41 -11.40 -18.38 -16.02
N GLU A 42 -11.74 -18.05 -14.76
CA GLU A 42 -11.36 -16.79 -14.13
C GLU A 42 -9.86 -16.71 -13.87
N GLU A 43 -9.21 -17.83 -13.56
CA GLU A 43 -7.77 -17.87 -13.44
C GLU A 43 -7.08 -17.59 -14.78
N THR A 44 -7.58 -18.14 -15.88
CA THR A 44 -7.07 -17.88 -17.24
C THR A 44 -7.19 -16.39 -17.58
N LYS A 45 -8.34 -15.77 -17.32
CA LYS A 45 -8.52 -14.32 -17.49
C LYS A 45 -7.51 -13.50 -16.65
N PHE A 46 -7.23 -13.94 -15.44
CA PHE A 46 -6.24 -13.26 -14.59
C PHE A 46 -4.82 -13.37 -15.18
N VAL A 47 -4.41 -14.56 -15.62
CA VAL A 47 -3.10 -14.77 -16.28
C VAL A 47 -2.96 -13.90 -17.53
N GLU A 48 -3.98 -13.83 -18.36
CA GLU A 48 -4.00 -12.95 -19.53
C GLU A 48 -3.85 -11.49 -19.15
N GLN A 49 -4.52 -11.03 -18.10
CA GLN A 49 -4.37 -9.65 -17.58
C GLN A 49 -2.94 -9.37 -17.08
N VAL A 50 -2.33 -10.31 -16.35
CA VAL A 50 -0.94 -10.17 -15.87
C VAL A 50 0.04 -10.09 -17.04
N MET A 51 -0.13 -10.94 -18.05
CA MET A 51 0.69 -10.92 -19.26
C MET A 51 0.55 -9.61 -20.02
N THR A 52 -0.67 -9.11 -20.19
CA THR A 52 -0.93 -7.84 -20.88
C THR A 52 -0.30 -6.66 -20.11
N ARG A 53 -0.45 -6.60 -18.78
CA ARG A 53 0.17 -5.57 -17.95
C ARG A 53 1.70 -5.60 -18.00
N GLY A 54 2.29 -6.77 -18.14
CA GLY A 54 3.75 -6.91 -18.26
C GLY A 54 4.31 -6.35 -19.57
N LEU A 55 3.47 -6.20 -20.59
CA LEU A 55 3.82 -5.61 -21.90
C LEU A 55 3.60 -4.09 -21.93
N GLU A 56 2.67 -3.59 -21.11
CA GLU A 56 2.42 -2.16 -20.99
C GLU A 56 3.31 -1.60 -19.87
N SER A 57 4.26 -0.74 -20.20
CA SER A 57 5.00 0.04 -19.21
C SER A 57 4.00 0.95 -18.49
N GLN A 58 3.52 0.54 -17.32
CA GLN A 58 2.63 1.37 -16.51
C GLN A 58 3.44 2.53 -15.94
N GLU A 59 3.45 3.65 -16.63
CA GLU A 59 3.85 4.92 -16.02
C GLU A 59 2.92 5.18 -14.83
N ARG A 60 3.43 5.05 -13.63
CA ARG A 60 2.71 5.46 -12.42
C ARG A 60 2.61 6.98 -12.43
N VAL A 61 1.52 7.50 -12.92
CA VAL A 61 1.28 8.94 -12.95
C VAL A 61 0.68 9.37 -11.63
N GLY A 62 1.37 10.27 -10.93
CA GLY A 62 0.85 10.92 -9.74
C GLY A 62 1.18 10.24 -8.40
N LEU A 63 0.40 10.56 -7.37
CA LEU A 63 0.61 10.11 -6.01
C LEU A 63 0.09 8.68 -5.80
N HIS A 64 0.87 7.84 -5.12
CA HIS A 64 0.43 6.51 -4.72
C HIS A 64 0.22 6.45 -3.21
N ALA A 65 -0.79 5.69 -2.77
CA ALA A 65 -1.18 5.60 -1.37
C ALA A 65 -0.04 5.11 -0.45
N SER A 66 0.87 4.27 -0.95
CA SER A 66 2.06 3.84 -0.20
C SER A 66 2.99 4.97 0.22
N ALA A 67 2.95 6.11 -0.49
CA ALA A 67 3.73 7.28 -0.09
C ALA A 67 3.31 7.86 1.27
N MET A 68 2.07 7.58 1.72
CA MET A 68 1.59 7.97 3.04
C MET A 68 2.16 7.12 4.17
N LEU A 69 2.67 5.92 3.85
CA LEU A 69 3.10 4.91 4.82
C LEU A 69 4.55 5.05 5.26
N VAL A 70 5.34 5.84 4.56
CA VAL A 70 6.75 6.08 4.88
C VAL A 70 6.91 6.71 6.27
N GLY A 71 8.06 6.49 6.91
CA GLY A 71 8.34 7.06 8.24
C GLY A 71 8.32 8.59 8.22
N GLU A 72 8.07 9.22 9.38
CA GLU A 72 8.02 10.69 9.48
C GLU A 72 9.30 11.36 8.98
N LYS A 73 10.46 10.75 9.27
CA LYS A 73 11.76 11.27 8.82
C LYS A 73 11.97 11.19 7.33
N GLU A 74 11.28 10.27 6.66
CA GLU A 74 11.38 10.01 5.23
C GLU A 74 10.29 10.74 4.44
N PHE A 75 9.15 11.03 5.09
CA PHE A 75 8.05 11.73 4.45
C PHE A 75 8.42 13.19 4.16
N CYS A 76 8.34 13.57 2.90
CA CYS A 76 8.57 14.95 2.46
C CYS A 76 7.31 15.51 1.75
N LEU A 77 6.55 16.33 2.46
CA LEU A 77 5.32 16.94 1.93
C LEU A 77 5.58 17.70 0.61
N ARG A 78 6.68 18.46 0.52
CA ARG A 78 7.04 19.19 -0.71
C ARG A 78 7.27 18.24 -1.89
N ALA A 79 7.94 17.11 -1.69
CA ALA A 79 8.15 16.13 -2.75
C ALA A 79 6.83 15.51 -3.25
N GLN A 80 5.89 15.24 -2.34
CA GLN A 80 4.58 14.69 -2.71
C GLN A 80 3.72 15.71 -3.48
N VAL A 81 3.72 16.97 -3.07
CA VAL A 81 3.03 18.05 -3.80
C VAL A 81 3.65 18.23 -5.20
N LEU A 82 4.98 18.24 -5.29
CA LEU A 82 5.67 18.32 -6.58
C LEU A 82 5.34 17.12 -7.49
N SER A 83 5.24 15.91 -6.95
CA SER A 83 4.89 14.73 -7.75
C SER A 83 3.50 14.84 -8.40
N LEU A 84 2.54 15.44 -7.72
CA LEU A 84 1.22 15.75 -8.32
C LEU A 84 1.32 16.79 -9.42
N ILE A 85 2.09 17.87 -9.19
CA ILE A 85 2.23 18.98 -10.17
C ILE A 85 2.92 18.48 -11.45
N TYR A 86 3.99 17.73 -11.31
CA TYR A 86 4.80 17.27 -12.44
C TYR A 86 4.31 15.97 -13.06
N LYS A 87 3.31 15.32 -12.43
CA LYS A 87 2.85 13.99 -12.80
C LYS A 87 3.99 12.96 -12.90
N GLN A 88 5.05 13.19 -12.12
CA GLN A 88 6.21 12.31 -12.07
C GLN A 88 6.02 11.26 -10.97
N SER A 89 6.21 10.03 -11.34
CA SER A 89 6.34 8.93 -10.38
C SER A 89 7.82 8.65 -10.08
N GLN A 90 8.03 7.92 -9.02
CA GLN A 90 9.34 7.37 -8.65
C GLN A 90 9.76 6.29 -9.66
N GLY A 91 10.26 6.71 -10.82
CA GLY A 91 10.75 5.84 -11.90
C GLY A 91 12.26 5.88 -11.95
N GLU A 92 12.95 5.19 -11.03
CA GLU A 92 14.37 4.92 -11.16
C GLU A 92 14.61 3.62 -11.94
N GLN A 93 15.68 3.59 -12.74
CA GLN A 93 16.18 2.34 -13.28
C GLN A 93 16.64 1.45 -12.12
N VAL A 94 15.80 0.47 -11.80
CA VAL A 94 16.08 -0.48 -10.73
C VAL A 94 17.28 -1.36 -11.15
N PRO A 95 18.34 -1.46 -10.32
CA PRO A 95 19.45 -2.36 -10.60
C PRO A 95 18.98 -3.79 -10.85
N VAL A 96 19.60 -4.49 -11.82
CA VAL A 96 19.20 -5.85 -12.25
C VAL A 96 19.08 -6.83 -11.07
N GLY A 97 19.95 -6.72 -10.07
CA GLY A 97 19.89 -7.54 -8.85
C GLY A 97 18.59 -7.33 -8.06
N LEU A 98 18.17 -6.07 -7.88
CA LEU A 98 16.91 -5.74 -7.23
C LEU A 98 15.71 -6.14 -8.09
N MET A 99 15.78 -6.01 -9.42
CA MET A 99 14.72 -6.48 -10.31
C MET A 99 14.46 -7.98 -10.14
N ARG A 100 15.50 -8.81 -9.98
CA ARG A 100 15.33 -10.25 -9.72
C ARG A 100 14.59 -10.51 -8.41
N ILE A 101 14.91 -9.75 -7.36
CA ILE A 101 14.23 -9.84 -6.06
C ILE A 101 12.76 -9.44 -6.19
N PHE A 102 12.46 -8.37 -6.93
CA PHE A 102 11.08 -7.94 -7.18
C PHE A 102 10.31 -8.99 -7.98
N LYS A 103 10.89 -9.55 -9.04
CA LYS A 103 10.24 -10.62 -9.82
C LYS A 103 9.94 -11.87 -9.01
N GLN A 104 10.77 -12.22 -8.04
CA GLN A 104 10.45 -13.30 -7.10
C GLN A 104 9.25 -12.93 -6.20
N GLY A 105 9.18 -11.67 -5.76
CA GLY A 105 8.02 -11.14 -5.05
C GLY A 105 6.74 -11.19 -5.89
N ASP A 106 6.81 -10.72 -7.14
CA ASP A 106 5.69 -10.73 -8.08
C ASP A 106 5.13 -12.15 -8.28
N ALA A 107 6.00 -13.16 -8.42
CA ALA A 107 5.61 -14.56 -8.57
C ALA A 107 4.84 -15.09 -7.34
N ILE A 108 5.22 -14.67 -6.13
CA ILE A 108 4.51 -15.03 -4.90
C ILE A 108 3.12 -14.37 -4.87
N HIS A 109 3.03 -13.09 -5.25
CA HIS A 109 1.76 -12.39 -5.34
C HIS A 109 0.83 -13.06 -6.35
N GLU A 110 1.32 -13.34 -7.56
CA GLU A 110 0.56 -14.03 -8.61
C GLU A 110 0.07 -15.41 -8.14
N LYS A 111 0.94 -16.21 -7.49
CA LYS A 111 0.56 -17.51 -6.96
C LYS A 111 -0.65 -17.41 -6.04
N TRP A 112 -0.61 -16.53 -5.04
CA TRP A 112 -1.70 -16.39 -4.08
C TRP A 112 -2.97 -15.82 -4.72
N GLN A 113 -2.85 -14.82 -5.59
CA GLN A 113 -3.98 -14.27 -6.32
C GLN A 113 -4.72 -15.34 -7.12
N ARG A 114 -3.99 -16.20 -7.84
CA ARG A 114 -4.56 -17.34 -8.57
C ARG A 114 -5.28 -18.31 -7.63
N MET A 115 -4.71 -18.58 -6.47
CA MET A 115 -5.32 -19.48 -5.48
C MET A 115 -6.62 -18.92 -4.93
N PHE A 116 -6.69 -17.63 -4.63
CA PHE A 116 -7.93 -16.99 -4.20
C PHE A 116 -9.01 -17.01 -5.29
N ILE A 117 -8.62 -16.84 -6.55
CA ILE A 117 -9.53 -16.95 -7.70
C ILE A 117 -10.06 -18.38 -7.83
N ARG A 118 -9.18 -19.39 -7.77
CA ARG A 118 -9.57 -20.82 -7.80
C ARG A 118 -10.55 -21.18 -6.69
N GLY A 119 -10.36 -20.60 -5.50
CA GLY A 119 -11.25 -20.79 -4.35
C GLY A 119 -12.61 -20.08 -4.47
N ASN A 120 -12.87 -19.32 -5.54
CA ASN A 120 -14.02 -18.42 -5.66
C ASN A 120 -14.12 -17.35 -4.59
N TYR A 121 -12.98 -16.88 -4.07
CA TYR A 121 -12.94 -15.82 -3.06
C TYR A 121 -12.74 -14.42 -3.65
N GLY A 122 -12.47 -14.34 -4.94
CA GLY A 122 -12.38 -13.11 -5.72
C GLY A 122 -12.36 -13.41 -7.22
N SER A 123 -12.53 -12.40 -8.03
CA SER A 123 -12.41 -12.48 -9.49
C SER A 123 -11.10 -11.85 -9.95
N ALA A 124 -10.72 -12.07 -11.21
CA ALA A 124 -9.58 -11.43 -11.84
C ALA A 124 -9.62 -9.89 -11.71
N ARG A 125 -10.82 -9.29 -11.69
CA ARG A 125 -11.03 -7.84 -11.52
C ARG A 125 -10.73 -7.34 -10.11
N ASP A 126 -10.75 -8.21 -9.12
CA ASP A 126 -10.57 -7.87 -7.71
C ASP A 126 -9.08 -7.97 -7.30
N MET A 127 -8.25 -8.62 -8.14
CA MET A 127 -6.85 -8.85 -7.87
C MET A 127 -5.99 -7.75 -8.51
N ASP A 128 -5.05 -7.21 -7.74
CA ASP A 128 -4.04 -6.25 -8.20
C ASP A 128 -4.63 -5.11 -9.09
N ARG A 129 -5.83 -4.67 -8.74
CA ARG A 129 -6.52 -3.62 -9.47
C ARG A 129 -6.19 -2.24 -8.91
N THR A 130 -5.57 -1.42 -9.73
CA THR A 130 -5.38 0.00 -9.40
C THR A 130 -6.71 0.73 -9.31
N ARG A 131 -6.90 1.44 -8.22
CA ARG A 131 -8.06 2.28 -7.91
C ARG A 131 -7.59 3.70 -7.69
N VAL A 132 -8.47 4.65 -7.94
CA VAL A 132 -8.21 6.07 -7.72
C VAL A 132 -9.10 6.58 -6.59
N CYS A 133 -8.51 7.36 -5.71
CA CYS A 133 -9.19 8.19 -4.74
C CYS A 133 -9.10 9.63 -5.21
N ASP A 134 -10.18 10.14 -5.81
CA ASP A 134 -10.24 11.49 -6.36
C ASP A 134 -10.04 12.57 -5.30
N GLU A 135 -10.52 12.31 -4.08
CA GLU A 135 -10.44 13.24 -2.95
C GLU A 135 -8.99 13.62 -2.61
N TYR A 136 -8.09 12.64 -2.69
CA TYR A 136 -6.67 12.82 -2.40
C TYR A 136 -5.78 12.76 -3.65
N MET A 137 -6.37 12.70 -4.84
CA MET A 137 -5.66 12.55 -6.11
C MET A 137 -4.58 11.45 -6.07
N LEU A 138 -4.87 10.34 -5.41
CA LEU A 138 -3.95 9.22 -5.26
C LEU A 138 -4.51 7.92 -5.84
N SER A 139 -3.58 7.08 -6.29
CA SER A 139 -3.88 5.71 -6.69
C SER A 139 -3.48 4.71 -5.60
N TYR A 140 -4.18 3.58 -5.55
CA TYR A 140 -3.86 2.47 -4.66
C TYR A 140 -4.22 1.13 -5.30
N THR A 141 -3.44 0.12 -5.01
CA THR A 141 -3.57 -1.21 -5.59
C THR A 141 -3.46 -2.25 -4.48
N PRO A 142 -4.58 -2.68 -3.86
CA PRO A 142 -4.55 -3.81 -2.94
C PRO A 142 -4.15 -5.08 -3.69
N ASP A 143 -3.32 -5.92 -3.07
CA ASP A 143 -2.93 -7.21 -3.64
C ASP A 143 -4.16 -8.12 -3.81
N LEU A 144 -5.05 -8.10 -2.81
CA LEU A 144 -6.26 -8.91 -2.74
C LEU A 144 -7.46 -8.07 -2.29
N ASP A 145 -8.58 -8.19 -3.00
CA ASP A 145 -9.90 -7.72 -2.56
C ASP A 145 -10.86 -8.90 -2.63
N VAL A 146 -11.07 -9.57 -1.51
CA VAL A 146 -11.67 -10.90 -1.46
C VAL A 146 -12.90 -10.98 -0.56
N LYS A 147 -13.72 -11.99 -0.81
CA LYS A 147 -14.84 -12.37 0.04
C LYS A 147 -14.72 -13.85 0.38
N ILE A 148 -14.55 -14.17 1.65
CA ILE A 148 -14.41 -15.53 2.17
C ILE A 148 -15.60 -15.82 3.10
N PRO A 149 -16.77 -16.22 2.56
CA PRO A 149 -18.03 -16.26 3.34
C PRO A 149 -17.99 -17.21 4.53
N LYS A 150 -17.14 -18.25 4.49
CA LYS A 150 -16.93 -19.19 5.59
C LYS A 150 -16.17 -18.59 6.77
N PHE A 151 -15.47 -17.49 6.53
CA PHE A 151 -14.66 -16.80 7.54
C PHE A 151 -15.28 -15.45 7.92
N PHE A 152 -15.67 -14.66 6.92
CA PHE A 152 -16.22 -13.31 7.13
C PHE A 152 -17.19 -12.93 6.01
N GLU A 153 -18.37 -12.40 6.37
CA GLU A 153 -19.42 -12.11 5.39
C GLU A 153 -19.15 -10.90 4.50
N GLY A 154 -18.32 -9.96 4.96
CA GLY A 154 -17.92 -8.75 4.21
C GLY A 154 -16.78 -9.01 3.23
N ARG A 155 -16.45 -7.99 2.42
CA ARG A 155 -15.22 -7.97 1.64
C ARG A 155 -14.03 -7.64 2.55
N MET A 156 -12.86 -8.18 2.22
CA MET A 156 -11.62 -7.97 2.95
C MET A 156 -10.50 -7.52 2.01
N ILE A 157 -9.61 -6.69 2.53
CA ILE A 157 -8.33 -6.41 1.90
C ILE A 157 -7.28 -7.39 2.44
N GLY A 158 -6.55 -8.02 1.53
CA GLY A 158 -5.37 -8.81 1.85
C GLY A 158 -4.12 -8.19 1.26
N GLU A 159 -3.05 -8.15 2.05
CA GLU A 159 -1.71 -7.76 1.63
C GLU A 159 -0.80 -8.98 1.62
N ILE A 160 -0.10 -9.20 0.52
CA ILE A 160 0.87 -10.29 0.38
C ILE A 160 2.27 -9.72 0.55
N LYS A 161 3.08 -10.39 1.35
CA LYS A 161 4.49 -10.01 1.57
C LYS A 161 5.40 -11.21 1.41
N SER A 162 6.36 -11.07 0.51
CA SER A 162 7.44 -12.04 0.37
C SER A 162 8.59 -11.65 1.30
N VAL A 163 8.98 -12.54 2.19
CA VAL A 163 10.04 -12.31 3.19
C VAL A 163 11.16 -13.32 3.05
N ASN A 164 12.38 -12.94 3.46
CA ASN A 164 13.46 -13.91 3.54
C ASN A 164 13.30 -14.79 4.80
N THR A 165 13.88 -15.99 4.78
CA THR A 165 13.76 -16.98 5.85
C THR A 165 14.18 -16.45 7.21
N TYR A 166 15.25 -15.67 7.28
CA TYR A 166 15.73 -15.10 8.53
C TYR A 166 14.71 -14.15 9.18
N GLN A 167 14.10 -13.29 8.37
CA GLN A 167 13.05 -12.38 8.83
C GLN A 167 11.78 -13.17 9.16
N PHE A 168 11.39 -14.12 8.32
CA PHE A 168 10.21 -14.96 8.50
C PHE A 168 10.22 -15.74 9.83
N GLN A 169 11.35 -16.35 10.17
CA GLN A 169 11.49 -17.11 11.42
C GLN A 169 11.38 -16.24 12.67
N ARG A 170 11.84 -14.99 12.61
CA ARG A 170 11.89 -14.08 13.76
C ARG A 170 10.65 -13.21 13.91
N MET A 171 9.87 -13.01 12.87
CA MET A 171 8.67 -12.20 12.96
C MET A 171 7.49 -13.01 13.49
N THR A 172 6.77 -12.44 14.45
CA THR A 172 5.43 -12.87 14.82
C THR A 172 4.37 -12.17 13.96
N LYS A 173 4.71 -11.00 13.43
CA LYS A 173 3.89 -10.21 12.51
C LYS A 173 4.79 -9.39 11.58
N HIS A 174 4.26 -9.05 10.40
CA HIS A 174 4.98 -8.17 9.48
C HIS A 174 5.06 -6.74 10.04
N PRO A 175 6.24 -6.11 10.07
CA PRO A 175 6.46 -4.86 10.81
C PRO A 175 5.63 -3.66 10.30
N SER A 176 5.26 -3.65 9.02
CA SER A 176 4.61 -2.49 8.38
C SER A 176 3.41 -2.82 7.49
N ALA A 177 3.25 -4.07 7.02
CA ALA A 177 2.20 -4.41 6.05
C ALA A 177 0.79 -4.19 6.58
N TRP A 178 0.57 -4.35 7.89
CA TRP A 178 -0.71 -4.04 8.54
C TRP A 178 -1.14 -2.58 8.35
N LYS A 179 -0.18 -1.63 8.30
CA LYS A 179 -0.47 -0.21 8.01
C LYS A 179 -1.03 -0.04 6.62
N GLN A 180 -0.48 -0.75 5.66
CA GLN A 180 -0.92 -0.73 4.26
C GLN A 180 -2.33 -1.31 4.15
N ALA A 181 -2.60 -2.46 4.79
CA ALA A 181 -3.94 -3.06 4.84
C ALA A 181 -4.97 -2.10 5.46
N GLN A 182 -4.67 -1.47 6.61
CA GLN A 182 -5.53 -0.48 7.26
C GLN A 182 -5.82 0.71 6.36
N TRP A 183 -4.79 1.26 5.70
CA TRP A 183 -4.95 2.38 4.79
C TRP A 183 -5.82 2.03 3.58
N TYR A 184 -5.61 0.86 2.99
CA TYR A 184 -6.42 0.41 1.85
C TYR A 184 -7.85 0.08 2.23
N MET A 185 -8.10 -0.50 3.42
CA MET A 185 -9.47 -0.66 3.95
C MET A 185 -10.16 0.68 4.06
N HIS A 186 -9.50 1.70 4.63
CA HIS A 186 -10.05 3.06 4.74
C HIS A 186 -10.44 3.64 3.38
N LEU A 187 -9.55 3.58 2.40
CA LEU A 187 -9.82 4.09 1.05
C LEU A 187 -10.97 3.34 0.37
N CYS A 188 -11.08 2.02 0.57
CA CYS A 188 -12.17 1.22 0.03
C CYS A 188 -13.51 1.56 0.70
N ILE A 189 -13.55 1.72 2.02
CA ILE A 189 -14.75 2.12 2.77
C ILE A 189 -15.25 3.48 2.27
N ASN A 190 -14.35 4.47 2.20
CA ASN A 190 -14.72 5.83 1.76
C ASN A 190 -15.21 5.84 0.32
N ARG A 191 -14.57 5.08 -0.57
CA ARG A 191 -15.02 4.91 -1.95
C ARG A 191 -16.42 4.34 -2.03
N LEU A 192 -16.73 3.28 -1.27
CA LEU A 192 -18.07 2.66 -1.27
C LEU A 192 -19.12 3.57 -0.65
N LYS A 193 -18.79 4.29 0.43
CA LYS A 193 -19.68 5.30 1.03
C LYS A 193 -20.05 6.38 0.01
N LYS A 194 -19.06 6.92 -0.70
CA LYS A 194 -19.26 7.94 -1.73
C LYS A 194 -20.14 7.46 -2.89
N LEU A 195 -20.05 6.17 -3.22
CA LEU A 195 -20.87 5.55 -4.26
C LEU A 195 -22.26 5.11 -3.77
N GLY A 196 -22.60 5.28 -2.49
CA GLY A 196 -23.84 4.77 -1.89
C GLY A 196 -23.98 3.23 -1.90
N LYS A 197 -22.84 2.52 -2.01
CA LYS A 197 -22.77 1.05 -2.13
C LYS A 197 -22.12 0.39 -0.91
N TRP A 198 -21.87 1.13 0.15
CA TRP A 198 -21.18 0.59 1.32
C TRP A 198 -22.09 -0.33 2.13
N ASN A 199 -21.64 -1.56 2.33
CA ASN A 199 -22.18 -2.47 3.32
C ASN A 199 -21.35 -2.34 4.60
N VAL A 200 -22.00 -2.26 5.76
CA VAL A 200 -21.36 -2.06 7.07
C VAL A 200 -20.30 -3.11 7.40
N LYS A 201 -20.36 -4.30 6.82
CA LYS A 201 -19.37 -5.37 7.00
C LYS A 201 -18.19 -5.27 6.03
N ASP A 202 -18.33 -4.55 4.90
CA ASP A 202 -17.26 -4.50 3.90
C ASP A 202 -16.05 -3.74 4.42
N TYR A 203 -14.87 -4.37 4.28
CA TYR A 203 -13.56 -3.84 4.67
C TYR A 203 -13.40 -3.51 6.15
N THR A 204 -14.23 -4.10 7.03
CA THR A 204 -14.03 -3.99 8.47
C THR A 204 -13.05 -5.03 9.01
N LYS A 205 -12.69 -6.01 8.18
CA LYS A 205 -11.55 -6.92 8.41
C LYS A 205 -10.61 -6.90 7.22
N GLY A 206 -9.33 -7.11 7.51
CA GLY A 206 -8.27 -7.32 6.53
C GLY A 206 -7.23 -8.27 7.06
N PHE A 207 -6.33 -8.71 6.20
CA PHE A 207 -5.26 -9.62 6.60
C PHE A 207 -3.94 -9.31 5.89
N VAL A 208 -2.85 -9.77 6.49
CA VAL A 208 -1.53 -9.81 5.89
C VAL A 208 -1.11 -11.27 5.78
N LEU A 209 -0.72 -11.67 4.57
CA LEU A 209 -0.15 -12.96 4.28
C LEU A 209 1.35 -12.77 4.00
N SER A 210 2.19 -13.31 4.87
CA SER A 210 3.64 -13.26 4.72
C SER A 210 4.17 -14.63 4.35
N GLU A 211 4.87 -14.73 3.20
CA GLU A 211 5.45 -15.98 2.74
C GLU A 211 6.98 -15.94 2.75
N ASP A 212 7.59 -17.00 3.25
CA ASP A 212 9.03 -17.23 3.12
C ASP A 212 9.38 -17.59 1.67
N LYS A 213 10.26 -16.80 1.06
CA LYS A 213 10.68 -16.98 -0.33
C LYS A 213 11.34 -18.33 -0.62
N ASN A 214 11.93 -18.98 0.38
CA ASN A 214 12.71 -20.19 0.20
C ASN A 214 11.93 -21.46 0.55
N THR A 215 11.19 -21.47 1.68
CA THR A 215 10.45 -22.65 2.13
C THR A 215 9.02 -22.67 1.65
N GLN A 216 8.47 -21.53 1.23
CA GLN A 216 7.06 -21.30 0.89
C GLN A 216 6.10 -21.46 2.09
N ASP A 217 6.64 -21.57 3.30
CA ASP A 217 5.82 -21.46 4.51
C ASP A 217 5.20 -20.07 4.58
N PHE A 218 4.01 -19.97 5.15
CA PHE A 218 3.34 -18.69 5.26
C PHE A 218 2.77 -18.45 6.66
N LYS A 219 2.59 -17.19 7.00
CA LYS A 219 1.94 -16.70 8.22
C LYS A 219 0.83 -15.75 7.87
N ILE A 220 -0.27 -15.84 8.62
CA ILE A 220 -1.43 -14.95 8.44
C ILE A 220 -1.60 -14.11 9.70
N GLU A 221 -1.90 -12.84 9.45
CA GLU A 221 -2.27 -11.87 10.48
C GLU A 221 -3.60 -11.25 10.08
N VAL A 222 -4.61 -11.33 10.94
CA VAL A 222 -5.94 -10.74 10.70
C VAL A 222 -6.10 -9.49 11.56
N TYR A 223 -6.66 -8.45 10.98
CA TYR A 223 -6.85 -7.14 11.60
C TYR A 223 -8.27 -6.66 11.43
N ASP A 224 -8.85 -6.12 12.49
CA ASP A 224 -10.03 -5.29 12.37
C ASP A 224 -9.63 -3.89 11.89
N TYR A 225 -10.50 -3.25 11.12
CA TYR A 225 -10.30 -1.87 10.70
C TYR A 225 -10.38 -0.93 11.91
N ASP A 226 -9.37 -0.09 12.05
CA ASP A 226 -9.28 0.94 13.09
C ASP A 226 -8.98 2.30 12.46
N SER A 227 -9.95 3.19 12.48
CA SER A 227 -9.83 4.53 11.91
C SER A 227 -8.75 5.38 12.60
N SER A 228 -8.43 5.12 13.87
CA SER A 228 -7.39 5.85 14.59
C SER A 228 -6.00 5.56 14.06
N LEU A 229 -5.77 4.35 13.54
CA LEU A 229 -4.50 3.95 12.95
C LEU A 229 -4.23 4.58 11.59
N VAL A 230 -5.26 5.01 10.88
CA VAL A 230 -5.14 5.64 9.57
C VAL A 230 -5.16 7.16 9.63
N ALA A 231 -5.56 7.77 10.76
CA ALA A 231 -5.61 9.22 10.92
C ALA A 231 -4.31 9.92 10.46
N PRO A 232 -3.10 9.47 10.82
CA PRO A 232 -1.87 10.12 10.35
C PRO A 232 -1.69 10.07 8.83
N PHE A 233 -2.27 9.09 8.14
CA PHE A 233 -2.20 8.97 6.67
C PHE A 233 -3.21 9.89 6.00
N VAL A 234 -4.40 10.03 6.60
CA VAL A 234 -5.42 11.01 6.21
C VAL A 234 -4.85 12.42 6.34
N ASP A 235 -4.27 12.79 7.49
CA ASP A 235 -3.66 14.09 7.72
C ASP A 235 -2.59 14.43 6.68
N ARG A 236 -1.77 13.44 6.29
CA ARG A 236 -0.77 13.60 5.24
C ARG A 236 -1.41 13.85 3.87
N ALA A 237 -2.42 13.06 3.51
CA ALA A 237 -3.13 13.19 2.25
C ALA A 237 -3.84 14.55 2.15
N GLU A 238 -4.55 14.97 3.20
CA GLU A 238 -5.19 16.29 3.30
C GLU A 238 -4.17 17.42 3.22
N SER A 239 -3.03 17.30 3.90
CA SER A 239 -1.95 18.29 3.83
C SER A 239 -1.40 18.42 2.41
N ILE A 240 -1.24 17.31 1.67
CA ILE A 240 -0.80 17.35 0.28
C ILE A 240 -1.82 18.10 -0.56
N MET A 241 -3.12 17.80 -0.42
CA MET A 241 -4.19 18.45 -1.18
C MET A 241 -4.30 19.94 -0.86
N TYR A 242 -4.20 20.29 0.42
CA TYR A 242 -4.20 21.69 0.84
C TYR A 242 -3.08 22.49 0.16
N TYR A 243 -1.86 21.99 0.19
CA TYR A 243 -0.73 22.68 -0.44
C TYR A 243 -0.76 22.61 -1.97
N TYR A 244 -1.23 21.52 -2.53
CA TYR A 244 -1.45 21.42 -3.98
C TYR A 244 -2.36 22.53 -4.48
N ASN A 245 -3.51 22.74 -3.84
CA ASN A 245 -4.44 23.82 -4.17
C ASN A 245 -3.80 25.21 -3.99
N ARG A 246 -3.04 25.41 -2.92
CA ARG A 246 -2.34 26.69 -2.70
C ARG A 246 -1.30 27.02 -3.77
N VAL A 247 -0.66 26.03 -4.35
CA VAL A 247 0.28 26.26 -5.47
C VAL A 247 -0.48 26.82 -6.67
N TYR A 248 -1.65 26.28 -6.99
CA TYR A 248 -2.47 26.76 -8.12
C TYR A 248 -3.12 28.10 -7.85
N GLU A 249 -3.66 28.33 -6.66
CA GLU A 249 -4.40 29.54 -6.31
C GLU A 249 -3.49 30.73 -5.95
N GLN A 250 -2.41 30.46 -5.24
CA GLN A 250 -1.58 31.51 -4.62
C GLN A 250 -0.13 31.50 -5.11
N HIS A 251 0.24 30.58 -5.99
CA HIS A 251 1.63 30.38 -6.46
C HIS A 251 2.65 30.19 -5.33
N LYS A 252 2.20 29.64 -4.17
CA LYS A 252 3.04 29.40 -3.00
C LYS A 252 3.34 27.93 -2.83
N MET A 253 4.61 27.59 -2.97
CA MET A 253 5.09 26.22 -2.73
C MET A 253 5.26 25.91 -1.24
N VAL A 254 5.11 24.63 -0.90
CA VAL A 254 5.47 24.08 0.42
C VAL A 254 6.93 24.41 0.73
N PRO A 255 7.25 24.98 1.90
CA PRO A 255 8.64 25.20 2.31
C PRO A 255 9.41 23.87 2.37
N ARG A 256 10.71 23.93 2.09
CA ARG A 256 11.58 22.77 2.27
C ARG A 256 11.64 22.38 3.76
N PRO A 257 11.70 21.10 4.10
CA PRO A 257 11.97 20.67 5.48
C PRO A 257 13.28 21.30 6.00
N LYS A 258 13.34 21.59 7.30
CA LYS A 258 14.52 22.25 7.90
C LYS A 258 15.83 21.51 7.69
N ASP A 259 15.78 20.19 7.59
CA ASP A 259 16.92 19.31 7.35
C ASP A 259 17.25 19.12 5.86
N ALA A 260 16.48 19.71 4.97
CA ALA A 260 16.75 19.78 3.51
C ALA A 260 17.62 21.02 3.23
N THR A 261 18.90 20.95 3.58
CA THR A 261 19.85 22.09 3.52
C THR A 261 20.54 22.26 2.18
N SER A 262 20.65 21.19 1.39
CA SER A 262 21.20 21.20 0.02
C SER A 262 20.64 20.03 -0.79
N PRO A 263 20.75 20.04 -2.13
CA PRO A 263 20.33 18.91 -2.96
C PRO A 263 21.13 17.62 -2.69
N GLU A 264 22.32 17.72 -2.10
CA GLU A 264 23.20 16.59 -1.75
C GLU A 264 23.02 16.12 -0.30
N CYS A 265 22.22 16.82 0.51
CA CYS A 265 21.98 16.39 1.90
C CYS A 265 21.35 15.01 1.96
N LYS A 266 21.51 14.31 3.11
CA LYS A 266 21.02 12.94 3.30
C LYS A 266 19.54 12.74 2.92
N ARG A 267 18.70 13.75 3.15
CA ARG A 267 17.28 13.70 2.81
C ARG A 267 17.02 13.83 1.31
N CYS A 268 17.83 14.62 0.59
CA CYS A 268 17.53 15.04 -0.77
C CYS A 268 18.30 14.27 -1.85
N LYS A 269 19.48 13.74 -1.55
CA LYS A 269 20.37 13.11 -2.55
C LYS A 269 19.69 12.02 -3.39
N ASP A 270 18.84 11.23 -2.76
CA ASP A 270 18.11 10.10 -3.41
C ASP A 270 16.60 10.43 -3.62
N CYS A 271 16.23 11.73 -3.51
CA CYS A 271 14.83 12.13 -3.68
C CYS A 271 14.46 12.22 -5.16
N PHE A 272 13.42 11.51 -5.57
CA PHE A 272 12.93 11.50 -6.96
C PHE A 272 12.47 12.88 -7.47
N MET A 273 12.16 13.82 -6.58
CA MET A 273 11.80 15.20 -6.93
C MET A 273 12.96 16.19 -6.70
N ARG A 274 14.19 15.70 -6.52
CA ARG A 274 15.35 16.53 -6.21
C ARG A 274 15.58 17.64 -7.23
N GLU A 275 15.60 17.30 -8.50
CA GLU A 275 15.86 18.25 -9.58
C GLU A 275 14.77 19.33 -9.64
N ALA A 276 13.51 18.94 -9.61
CA ALA A 276 12.39 19.87 -9.61
C ALA A 276 12.38 20.76 -8.36
N CYS A 277 12.64 20.15 -7.19
CA CYS A 277 12.62 20.86 -5.91
C CYS A 277 13.72 21.93 -5.79
N TRP A 278 14.90 21.66 -6.34
CA TRP A 278 16.07 22.56 -6.26
C TRP A 278 16.30 23.38 -7.53
N GLY A 279 15.48 23.19 -8.56
CA GLY A 279 15.65 23.88 -9.84
C GLY A 279 16.95 23.56 -10.55
N ILE A 280 17.49 22.35 -10.34
CA ILE A 280 18.68 21.82 -11.01
C ILE A 280 18.26 20.90 -12.16
N GLY A 281 19.05 20.87 -13.24
CA GLY A 281 18.77 20.01 -14.41
C GLY A 281 18.02 20.67 -15.55
N LYS A 282 17.80 19.91 -16.63
CA LYS A 282 17.06 20.36 -17.83
C LYS A 282 15.55 20.20 -17.55
N GLY A 283 14.81 21.30 -17.65
CA GLY A 283 13.36 21.27 -17.47
C GLY A 283 12.86 22.08 -16.26
N LYS A 284 13.54 23.16 -15.95
CA LYS A 284 13.19 24.04 -14.83
C LYS A 284 11.78 24.62 -14.99
N ILE A 285 10.85 24.19 -14.15
CA ILE A 285 9.66 24.98 -13.91
C ILE A 285 10.00 26.02 -12.83
N LYS A 286 9.86 27.30 -13.17
CA LYS A 286 10.03 28.40 -12.21
C LYS A 286 8.80 28.44 -11.31
N ILE A 287 8.84 27.69 -10.20
CA ILE A 287 7.90 27.92 -9.11
C ILE A 287 8.49 29.06 -8.29
N LYS A 288 7.79 30.17 -8.19
CA LYS A 288 8.17 31.24 -7.26
C LYS A 288 8.06 30.70 -5.84
N GLU A 289 9.13 30.77 -5.09
CA GLU A 289 9.16 30.44 -3.65
C GLU A 289 8.45 31.52 -2.82
#